data_0045d888aae8271b4d507454ba1ca522
#
_entry.id   0045d888aae8271b4d507454ba1ca522
#
_cell.length_a   1.000
_cell.length_b   1.000
_cell.length_c   1.000
_cell.angle_alpha   90.00
_cell.angle_beta   90.00
_cell.angle_gamma   90.00
#
_symmetry.space_group_name_H-M   'P 1'
#
loop_
_entity.id
_entity.type
_entity.pdbx_description
1 polymer ?
#
loop_
_entity_poly.entity_id
_entity_poly.type
_entity_poly.pdbx_seq_one_letter_code
_entity_poly.pdbx_strand_id
1 'polypeptide(L)'
;MIFLLVEKVFLGVYLFQNNKNHVIYVWLDALTNYISALNYPDKNDDLFKKFWPATIHLIGKDILRFHAVYWPAFLLAAKIDLPMKVYGHGWILSGEEKMSKSKGNILDPLEIIKEYGLDPLRYYLIKEVSFGNDGNISQERLEDCINSDLANNYGNLCQRVTAFANKNCDCLLYTSPSPRDVP
;
A
#
# COMPACT_ATOMS: atom_id res chain seq x y z
N MET A 1 -28.16 -12.58 -10.14
CA MET A 1 -27.04 -12.90 -9.22
C MET A 1 -26.00 -13.66 -10.04
N ILE A 2 -24.95 -12.99 -10.46
CA ILE A 2 -23.89 -13.58 -11.31
C ILE A 2 -22.88 -14.23 -10.34
N PHE A 3 -22.99 -15.54 -10.15
CA PHE A 3 -21.94 -16.30 -9.52
C PHE A 3 -20.89 -16.63 -10.59
N LEU A 4 -19.68 -16.16 -10.43
CA LEU A 4 -18.54 -16.64 -11.19
C LEU A 4 -18.21 -18.07 -10.68
N LEU A 5 -18.66 -19.07 -11.40
CA LEU A 5 -18.36 -20.46 -11.13
C LEU A 5 -17.04 -20.80 -11.85
N VAL A 6 -16.11 -21.38 -11.13
CA VAL A 6 -14.82 -21.83 -11.67
C VAL A 6 -14.73 -23.36 -11.52
N GLU A 7 -14.22 -24.04 -12.53
CA GLU A 7 -14.00 -25.48 -12.46
C GLU A 7 -13.01 -25.84 -11.32
N LYS A 8 -13.27 -26.96 -10.69
CA LYS A 8 -12.64 -27.43 -9.47
C LYS A 8 -11.17 -27.78 -9.69
N VAL A 9 -10.26 -26.87 -9.34
CA VAL A 9 -8.80 -27.12 -9.42
C VAL A 9 -8.09 -27.02 -8.06
N PHE A 10 -8.72 -26.54 -6.98
CA PHE A 10 -8.03 -26.29 -5.71
C PHE A 10 -8.73 -26.89 -4.48
N LEU A 11 -7.92 -27.43 -3.55
CA LEU A 11 -8.32 -27.80 -2.19
C LEU A 11 -8.58 -26.53 -1.36
N GLY A 12 -9.72 -26.45 -0.67
CA GLY A 12 -10.06 -25.34 0.24
C GLY A 12 -11.09 -24.34 -0.30
N VAL A 13 -11.86 -24.71 -1.32
CA VAL A 13 -12.91 -23.86 -1.92
C VAL A 13 -14.31 -24.29 -1.46
N TYR A 14 -15.23 -23.33 -1.34
CA TYR A 14 -16.63 -23.61 -1.05
C TYR A 14 -17.31 -24.26 -2.25
N LEU A 15 -17.88 -25.44 -2.04
CA LEU A 15 -18.66 -26.15 -3.05
C LEU A 15 -19.99 -25.44 -3.28
N PHE A 16 -20.41 -25.35 -4.54
CA PHE A 16 -21.74 -24.88 -4.85
C PHE A 16 -22.79 -25.95 -4.48
N GLN A 17 -23.81 -25.59 -3.68
CA GLN A 17 -24.73 -26.54 -3.05
C GLN A 17 -25.40 -27.51 -4.04
N ASN A 18 -25.67 -27.08 -5.26
CA ASN A 18 -26.39 -27.86 -6.26
C ASN A 18 -25.53 -28.36 -7.41
N ASN A 19 -24.22 -28.15 -7.41
CA ASN A 19 -23.35 -28.62 -8.48
C ASN A 19 -21.92 -28.89 -7.96
N LYS A 20 -21.60 -30.17 -7.83
CA LYS A 20 -20.31 -30.64 -7.28
C LYS A 20 -19.10 -30.34 -8.17
N ASN A 21 -19.32 -29.95 -9.42
CA ASN A 21 -18.25 -29.64 -10.37
C ASN A 21 -17.87 -28.15 -10.35
N HIS A 22 -18.60 -27.32 -9.59
CA HIS A 22 -18.35 -25.92 -9.50
C HIS A 22 -18.07 -25.47 -8.07
N VAL A 23 -17.30 -24.43 -7.92
CA VAL A 23 -16.92 -23.81 -6.65
C VAL A 23 -17.26 -22.33 -6.68
N ILE A 24 -17.50 -21.74 -5.51
CA ILE A 24 -17.68 -20.30 -5.40
C ILE A 24 -16.31 -19.66 -5.61
N TYR A 25 -16.27 -18.66 -6.48
CA TYR A 25 -15.04 -17.96 -6.78
C TYR A 25 -14.59 -17.11 -5.59
N VAL A 26 -13.38 -17.36 -5.10
CA VAL A 26 -12.82 -16.78 -3.87
C VAL A 26 -12.84 -15.23 -3.85
N TRP A 27 -12.80 -14.58 -5.00
CA TRP A 27 -12.79 -13.13 -5.07
C TRP A 27 -14.09 -12.46 -4.59
N LEU A 28 -15.24 -13.13 -4.65
CA LEU A 28 -16.45 -12.59 -4.05
C LEU A 28 -16.29 -12.47 -2.53
N ASP A 29 -15.77 -13.51 -1.90
CA ASP A 29 -15.49 -13.53 -0.47
C ASP A 29 -14.40 -12.51 -0.09
N ALA A 30 -13.28 -12.53 -0.80
CA ALA A 30 -12.17 -11.63 -0.56
C ALA A 30 -12.55 -10.14 -0.67
N LEU A 31 -13.36 -9.76 -1.67
CA LEU A 31 -13.80 -8.38 -1.87
C LEU A 31 -14.85 -7.95 -0.85
N THR A 32 -15.71 -8.87 -0.42
CA THR A 32 -16.73 -8.59 0.60
C THR A 32 -16.10 -8.21 1.94
N ASN A 33 -14.85 -8.61 2.19
CA ASN A 33 -14.12 -8.23 3.40
C ASN A 33 -14.02 -6.71 3.61
N TYR A 34 -13.98 -5.91 2.54
CA TYR A 34 -13.94 -4.44 2.65
C TYR A 34 -15.15 -3.86 3.38
N ILE A 35 -16.30 -4.46 3.25
CA ILE A 35 -17.52 -3.99 3.91
C ILE A 35 -17.87 -4.81 5.14
N SER A 36 -17.57 -6.11 5.18
CA SER A 36 -17.82 -6.94 6.37
C SER A 36 -16.97 -6.50 7.57
N ALA A 37 -15.75 -6.04 7.34
CA ALA A 37 -14.91 -5.44 8.37
C ALA A 37 -15.48 -4.13 8.97
N LEU A 38 -16.46 -3.53 8.30
CA LEU A 38 -17.19 -2.33 8.72
C LEU A 38 -18.58 -2.66 9.28
N ASN A 39 -18.80 -3.91 9.71
CA ASN A 39 -20.04 -4.43 10.27
C ASN A 39 -21.23 -4.44 9.30
N TYR A 40 -20.99 -4.41 7.97
CA TYR A 40 -22.09 -4.62 7.03
C TYR A 40 -22.74 -6.01 7.25
N PRO A 41 -24.07 -6.18 7.25
CA PRO A 41 -25.07 -5.30 6.58
C PRO A 41 -25.67 -4.18 7.44
N ASP A 42 -25.20 -3.93 8.66
CA ASP A 42 -25.70 -2.78 9.43
C ASP A 42 -25.13 -1.45 8.87
N LYS A 43 -25.93 -0.85 7.99
CA LYS A 43 -25.59 0.47 7.40
C LYS A 43 -25.64 1.62 8.41
N ASN A 44 -26.16 1.39 9.60
CA ASN A 44 -26.21 2.40 10.67
C ASN A 44 -25.02 2.33 11.59
N ASP A 45 -24.19 1.31 11.48
CA ASP A 45 -22.95 1.19 12.24
C ASP A 45 -22.01 2.39 11.96
N ASP A 46 -21.37 2.88 13.01
CA ASP A 46 -20.51 4.06 12.96
C ASP A 46 -19.24 3.82 12.10
N LEU A 47 -18.72 2.59 12.07
CA LEU A 47 -17.59 2.23 11.22
C LEU A 47 -18.00 2.28 9.76
N PHE A 48 -19.16 1.73 9.41
CA PHE A 48 -19.66 1.77 8.04
C PHE A 48 -19.88 3.20 7.56
N LYS A 49 -20.58 4.03 8.34
CA LYS A 49 -20.80 5.44 7.99
C LYS A 49 -19.52 6.25 7.86
N LYS A 50 -18.52 5.95 8.68
CA LYS A 50 -17.26 6.69 8.71
C LYS A 50 -16.34 6.32 7.55
N PHE A 51 -16.27 5.03 7.17
CA PHE A 51 -15.28 4.51 6.25
C PHE A 51 -15.84 4.06 4.90
N TRP A 52 -17.16 4.00 4.74
CA TRP A 52 -17.80 3.70 3.47
C TRP A 52 -18.68 4.85 2.96
N PRO A 53 -18.58 5.25 1.68
CA PRO A 53 -17.72 4.69 0.64
C PRO A 53 -16.22 4.99 0.86
N ALA A 54 -15.38 4.01 0.57
CA ALA A 54 -13.93 4.16 0.69
C ALA A 54 -13.41 5.25 -0.24
N THR A 55 -12.57 6.15 0.26
CA THR A 55 -11.96 7.21 -0.55
C THR A 55 -11.06 6.63 -1.64
N ILE A 56 -10.31 5.57 -1.32
CA ILE A 56 -9.43 4.89 -2.27
C ILE A 56 -9.27 3.42 -1.90
N HIS A 57 -9.32 2.56 -2.91
CA HIS A 57 -8.76 1.21 -2.85
C HIS A 57 -7.35 1.23 -3.46
N LEU A 58 -6.34 1.10 -2.62
CA LEU A 58 -4.95 1.00 -3.03
C LEU A 58 -4.57 -0.48 -3.14
N ILE A 59 -4.26 -0.94 -4.33
CA ILE A 59 -4.09 -2.36 -4.65
C ILE A 59 -2.90 -2.59 -5.57
N GLY A 60 -2.43 -3.83 -5.68
CA GLY A 60 -1.49 -4.22 -6.73
C GLY A 60 -2.18 -4.26 -8.11
N LYS A 61 -1.46 -3.89 -9.16
CA LYS A 61 -2.00 -3.87 -10.54
C LYS A 61 -2.48 -5.22 -11.04
N ASP A 62 -1.97 -6.32 -10.49
CA ASP A 62 -2.35 -7.69 -10.84
C ASP A 62 -3.79 -8.04 -10.45
N ILE A 63 -4.33 -7.36 -9.43
CA ILE A 63 -5.71 -7.55 -8.97
C ILE A 63 -6.65 -6.39 -9.37
N LEU A 64 -6.19 -5.50 -10.25
CA LEU A 64 -6.95 -4.33 -10.69
C LEU A 64 -8.30 -4.72 -11.29
N ARG A 65 -8.37 -5.77 -12.11
CA ARG A 65 -9.60 -6.22 -12.74
C ARG A 65 -10.68 -6.58 -11.73
N PHE A 66 -10.29 -7.19 -10.61
CA PHE A 66 -11.23 -7.57 -9.56
C PHE A 66 -11.80 -6.37 -8.84
N HIS A 67 -11.01 -5.33 -8.63
CA HIS A 67 -11.41 -4.12 -7.91
C HIS A 67 -12.07 -3.05 -8.79
N ALA A 68 -11.73 -3.01 -10.08
CA ALA A 68 -12.25 -2.00 -11.00
C ALA A 68 -13.46 -2.50 -11.83
N VAL A 69 -13.66 -3.82 -11.94
CA VAL A 69 -14.77 -4.39 -12.72
C VAL A 69 -15.71 -5.20 -11.84
N TYR A 70 -15.21 -6.25 -11.19
CA TYR A 70 -16.08 -7.17 -10.46
C TYR A 70 -16.62 -6.56 -9.16
N TRP A 71 -15.79 -5.89 -8.39
CA TRP A 71 -16.21 -5.26 -7.15
C TRP A 71 -17.30 -4.20 -7.36
N PRO A 72 -17.16 -3.23 -8.27
CA PRO A 72 -18.25 -2.32 -8.60
C PRO A 72 -19.53 -3.03 -9.05
N ALA A 73 -19.42 -4.09 -9.86
CA ALA A 73 -20.59 -4.85 -10.29
C ALA A 73 -21.33 -5.51 -9.10
N PHE A 74 -20.59 -6.06 -8.13
CA PHE A 74 -21.18 -6.66 -6.92
C PHE A 74 -21.84 -5.59 -6.04
N LEU A 75 -21.18 -4.45 -5.83
CA LEU A 75 -21.73 -3.34 -5.05
C LEU A 75 -23.00 -2.78 -5.67
N LEU A 76 -23.02 -2.55 -6.99
CA LEU A 76 -24.20 -2.09 -7.70
C LEU A 76 -25.37 -3.08 -7.61
N ALA A 77 -25.10 -4.39 -7.75
CA ALA A 77 -26.10 -5.43 -7.59
C ALA A 77 -26.68 -5.47 -6.17
N ALA A 78 -25.86 -5.16 -5.15
CA ALA A 78 -26.24 -5.09 -3.75
C ALA A 78 -26.82 -3.72 -3.34
N LYS A 79 -26.88 -2.74 -4.24
CA LYS A 79 -27.31 -1.35 -3.98
C LYS A 79 -26.48 -0.71 -2.85
N ILE A 80 -25.17 -0.85 -2.95
CA ILE A 80 -24.17 -0.26 -2.06
C ILE A 80 -23.38 0.76 -2.88
N ASP A 81 -23.03 1.89 -2.26
CA ASP A 81 -22.23 2.94 -2.89
C ASP A 81 -20.86 2.42 -3.31
N LEU A 82 -20.34 2.96 -4.41
CA LEU A 82 -19.04 2.59 -4.94
C LEU A 82 -17.91 3.30 -4.21
N PRO A 83 -16.70 2.70 -4.10
CA PRO A 83 -15.52 3.42 -3.67
C PRO A 83 -15.23 4.58 -4.63
N MET A 84 -14.70 5.68 -4.11
CA MET A 84 -14.46 6.90 -4.90
C MET A 84 -13.36 6.71 -5.94
N LYS A 85 -12.33 5.93 -5.62
CA LYS A 85 -11.18 5.67 -6.50
C LYS A 85 -10.64 4.26 -6.28
N VAL A 86 -10.14 3.67 -7.37
CA VAL A 86 -9.30 2.47 -7.34
C VAL A 86 -7.96 2.83 -7.94
N TYR A 87 -6.88 2.56 -7.21
CA TYR A 87 -5.53 2.84 -7.64
C TYR A 87 -4.68 1.57 -7.58
N GLY A 88 -4.15 1.17 -8.76
CA GLY A 88 -3.25 0.03 -8.87
C GLY A 88 -1.79 0.48 -8.89
N HIS A 89 -1.01 0.11 -7.89
CA HIS A 89 0.44 0.31 -7.91
C HIS A 89 1.15 -0.78 -8.70
N GLY A 90 2.35 -0.45 -9.21
CA GLY A 90 3.20 -1.37 -9.95
C GLY A 90 3.75 -2.51 -9.10
N TRP A 91 4.39 -3.46 -9.73
CA TRP A 91 5.09 -4.53 -9.06
C TRP A 91 6.42 -4.05 -8.47
N ILE A 92 6.81 -4.69 -7.39
CA ILE A 92 8.16 -4.62 -6.86
C ILE A 92 8.95 -5.79 -7.46
N LEU A 93 9.99 -5.45 -8.22
CA LEU A 93 10.87 -6.38 -8.92
C LEU A 93 12.20 -6.49 -8.16
N SER A 94 12.83 -7.65 -8.26
CA SER A 94 14.23 -7.85 -7.86
C SER A 94 15.03 -8.20 -9.11
N GLY A 95 15.86 -7.26 -9.56
CA GLY A 95 16.42 -7.33 -10.90
C GLY A 95 15.35 -7.07 -11.97
N GLU A 96 15.28 -7.90 -12.99
CA GLU A 96 14.25 -7.85 -14.04
C GLU A 96 13.06 -8.78 -13.75
N GLU A 97 13.08 -9.48 -12.61
CA GLU A 97 12.10 -10.52 -12.29
C GLU A 97 11.18 -10.12 -11.14
N LYS A 98 9.92 -10.55 -11.25
CA LYS A 98 8.96 -10.42 -10.14
C LYS A 98 9.47 -11.22 -8.94
N MET A 99 9.46 -10.62 -7.75
CA MET A 99 9.78 -11.32 -6.51
C MET A 99 8.83 -12.48 -6.27
N SER A 100 9.37 -13.64 -5.96
CA SER A 100 8.61 -14.86 -5.71
C SER A 100 9.30 -15.71 -4.65
N LYS A 101 8.50 -16.27 -3.72
CA LYS A 101 8.98 -17.18 -2.67
C LYS A 101 9.67 -18.41 -3.27
N SER A 102 9.16 -18.91 -4.39
CA SER A 102 9.72 -20.09 -5.08
C SER A 102 11.08 -19.84 -5.72
N LYS A 103 11.43 -18.59 -6.01
CA LYS A 103 12.71 -18.19 -6.61
C LYS A 103 13.75 -17.76 -5.58
N GLY A 104 13.37 -17.60 -4.31
CA GLY A 104 14.28 -17.15 -3.25
C GLY A 104 14.83 -15.73 -3.42
N ASN A 105 14.21 -14.91 -4.29
CA ASN A 105 14.63 -13.55 -4.59
C ASN A 105 13.81 -12.48 -3.82
N ILE A 106 13.24 -12.86 -2.68
CA ILE A 106 12.48 -11.94 -1.85
C ILE A 106 13.42 -11.21 -0.91
N LEU A 107 13.34 -9.88 -0.92
CA LEU A 107 13.88 -9.05 0.14
C LEU A 107 12.85 -9.01 1.27
N ASP A 108 13.18 -9.62 2.42
CA ASP A 108 12.30 -9.56 3.58
C ASP A 108 12.36 -8.16 4.21
N PRO A 109 11.26 -7.42 4.22
CA PRO A 109 11.25 -6.08 4.78
C PRO A 109 11.56 -6.04 6.28
N LEU A 110 11.28 -7.12 7.02
CA LEU A 110 11.57 -7.17 8.45
C LEU A 110 13.07 -7.33 8.72
N GLU A 111 13.78 -8.08 7.88
CA GLU A 111 15.24 -8.20 7.97
C GLU A 111 15.90 -6.86 7.60
N ILE A 112 15.44 -6.22 6.54
CA ILE A 112 15.93 -4.88 6.14
C ILE A 112 15.69 -3.84 7.25
N ILE A 113 14.49 -3.83 7.85
CA ILE A 113 14.18 -2.91 8.96
C ILE A 113 15.11 -3.16 10.15
N LYS A 114 15.41 -4.41 10.45
CA LYS A 114 16.32 -4.77 11.55
C LYS A 114 17.74 -4.29 11.32
N GLU A 115 18.21 -4.30 10.08
CA GLU A 115 19.57 -3.92 9.70
C GLU A 115 19.73 -2.41 9.49
N TYR A 116 18.81 -1.79 8.73
CA TYR A 116 18.93 -0.39 8.28
C TYR A 116 17.96 0.56 8.97
N GLY A 117 16.96 0.05 9.65
CA GLY A 117 15.87 0.85 10.24
C GLY A 117 14.66 1.02 9.32
N LEU A 118 13.55 1.46 9.92
CA LEU A 118 12.27 1.63 9.21
C LEU A 118 12.27 2.80 8.22
N ASP A 119 12.79 3.95 8.64
CA ASP A 119 12.69 5.18 7.85
C ASP A 119 13.53 5.14 6.57
N PRO A 120 14.76 4.61 6.54
CA PRO A 120 15.50 4.39 5.31
C PRO A 120 14.77 3.50 4.30
N LEU A 121 14.17 2.40 4.75
CA LEU A 121 13.37 1.54 3.88
C LEU A 121 12.16 2.27 3.29
N ARG A 122 11.40 2.99 4.11
CA ARG A 122 10.25 3.78 3.65
C ARG A 122 10.65 4.84 2.64
N TYR A 123 11.72 5.58 2.92
CA TYR A 123 12.25 6.58 2.00
C TYR A 123 12.63 5.95 0.66
N TYR A 124 13.40 4.86 0.69
CA TYR A 124 13.83 4.13 -0.49
C TYR A 124 12.66 3.67 -1.36
N LEU A 125 11.67 3.01 -0.76
CA LEU A 125 10.49 2.51 -1.50
C LEU A 125 9.69 3.64 -2.15
N ILE A 126 9.56 4.79 -1.50
CA ILE A 126 8.85 5.94 -2.06
C ILE A 126 9.66 6.60 -3.18
N LYS A 127 10.98 6.65 -3.05
CA LYS A 127 11.87 7.27 -4.04
C LYS A 127 12.03 6.41 -5.30
N GLU A 128 12.35 5.13 -5.12
CA GLU A 128 12.73 4.23 -6.22
C GLU A 128 11.52 3.71 -7.01
N VAL A 129 10.38 3.56 -6.35
CA VAL A 129 9.17 3.07 -6.98
C VAL A 129 8.30 4.24 -7.40
N SER A 130 8.48 4.70 -8.64
CA SER A 130 7.61 5.73 -9.21
C SER A 130 6.16 5.30 -9.18
N PHE A 131 5.29 6.21 -8.75
CA PHE A 131 3.86 5.95 -8.58
C PHE A 131 3.22 5.45 -9.89
N GLY A 132 2.63 4.25 -9.87
CA GLY A 132 1.99 3.61 -11.02
C GLY A 132 2.89 2.76 -11.90
N ASN A 133 4.20 2.84 -11.74
CA ASN A 133 5.16 2.03 -12.47
C ASN A 133 5.69 0.86 -11.64
N ASP A 134 6.31 -0.09 -12.30
CA ASP A 134 7.05 -1.15 -11.62
C ASP A 134 8.35 -0.57 -11.04
N GLY A 135 8.71 -0.99 -9.82
CA GLY A 135 9.93 -0.58 -9.16
C GLY A 135 10.90 -1.73 -9.03
N ASN A 136 12.15 -1.52 -9.42
CA ASN A 136 13.21 -2.49 -9.21
C ASN A 136 13.97 -2.15 -7.93
N ILE A 137 13.90 -3.02 -6.93
CA ILE A 137 14.57 -2.83 -5.66
C ILE A 137 15.68 -3.86 -5.46
N SER A 138 16.80 -3.41 -4.87
CA SER A 138 17.90 -4.25 -4.45
C SER A 138 18.54 -3.69 -3.18
N GLN A 139 19.26 -4.54 -2.46
CA GLN A 139 19.98 -4.12 -1.26
C GLN A 139 21.05 -3.07 -1.60
N GLU A 140 21.80 -3.27 -2.68
CA GLU A 140 22.81 -2.32 -3.15
C GLU A 140 22.23 -0.93 -3.40
N ARG A 141 21.09 -0.85 -4.10
CA ARG A 141 20.40 0.43 -4.36
C ARG A 141 19.86 1.07 -3.08
N LEU A 142 19.45 0.27 -2.10
CA LEU A 142 19.06 0.76 -0.78
C LEU A 142 20.23 1.40 -0.06
N GLU A 143 21.39 0.73 -0.04
CA GLU A 143 22.62 1.23 0.57
C GLU A 143 23.12 2.52 -0.10
N ASP A 144 23.11 2.57 -1.43
CA ASP A 144 23.40 3.77 -2.20
C ASP A 144 22.44 4.92 -1.87
N CYS A 145 21.17 4.65 -1.75
CA CYS A 145 20.17 5.64 -1.38
C CYS A 145 20.38 6.17 0.05
N ILE A 146 20.70 5.30 1.00
CA ILE A 146 21.04 5.72 2.38
C ILE A 146 22.28 6.60 2.39
N ASN A 147 23.34 6.19 1.71
CA ASN A 147 24.60 6.92 1.71
C ASN A 147 24.51 8.25 0.95
N SER A 148 23.93 8.26 -0.25
CA SER A 148 23.88 9.45 -1.08
C SER A 148 22.82 10.45 -0.58
N ASP A 149 21.60 10.02 -0.36
CA ASP A 149 20.49 10.94 -0.10
C ASP A 149 20.36 11.26 1.38
N LEU A 150 20.37 10.24 2.24
CA LEU A 150 20.13 10.47 3.66
C LEU A 150 21.38 10.96 4.37
N ALA A 151 22.53 10.32 4.17
CA ALA A 151 23.77 10.73 4.83
C ALA A 151 24.40 11.95 4.16
N ASN A 152 24.78 11.83 2.88
CA ASN A 152 25.59 12.87 2.21
C ASN A 152 24.77 14.10 1.79
N ASN A 153 23.50 13.96 1.46
CA ASN A 153 22.66 15.09 1.06
C ASN A 153 21.93 15.68 2.27
N TYR A 154 20.93 14.96 2.79
CA TYR A 154 20.10 15.45 3.89
C TYR A 154 20.89 15.62 5.21
N GLY A 155 21.69 14.64 5.58
CA GLY A 155 22.52 14.69 6.80
C GLY A 155 23.52 15.85 6.78
N ASN A 156 24.19 16.07 5.66
CA ASN A 156 25.11 17.22 5.49
C ASN A 156 24.36 18.55 5.55
N LEU A 157 23.14 18.63 4.99
CA LEU A 157 22.32 19.84 5.10
C LEU A 157 21.99 20.13 6.56
N CYS A 158 21.51 19.16 7.30
CA CYS A 158 21.19 19.28 8.73
C CYS A 158 22.45 19.69 9.51
N GLN A 159 23.58 19.03 9.30
CA GLN A 159 24.83 19.35 9.98
C GLN A 159 25.28 20.80 9.70
N ARG A 160 25.24 21.25 8.46
CA ARG A 160 25.64 22.61 8.09
C ARG A 160 24.72 23.67 8.72
N VAL A 161 23.40 23.42 8.69
CA VAL A 161 22.44 24.37 9.27
C VAL A 161 22.58 24.44 10.78
N THR A 162 22.69 23.30 11.45
CA THR A 162 22.86 23.28 12.92
C THR A 162 24.22 23.86 13.36
N ALA A 163 25.31 23.57 12.65
CA ALA A 163 26.61 24.14 12.94
C ALA A 163 26.62 25.66 12.70
N PHE A 164 25.95 26.15 11.67
CA PHE A 164 25.81 27.58 11.41
C PHE A 164 24.99 28.26 12.52
N ALA A 165 23.87 27.69 12.91
CA ALA A 165 23.02 28.20 13.99
C ALA A 165 23.77 28.23 15.33
N ASN A 166 24.49 27.15 15.67
CA ASN A 166 25.30 27.11 16.90
C ASN A 166 26.38 28.19 16.90
N LYS A 167 27.03 28.44 15.75
CA LYS A 167 28.11 29.42 15.67
C LYS A 167 27.62 30.86 15.72
N ASN A 168 26.43 31.17 15.16
CA ASN A 168 26.00 32.54 14.93
C ASN A 168 24.80 32.94 15.79
N CYS A 169 24.09 32.01 16.42
CA CYS A 169 22.85 32.25 17.16
C CYS A 169 22.92 31.74 18.61
N ASP A 170 24.10 31.50 19.18
CA ASP A 170 24.32 30.98 20.54
C ASP A 170 23.40 29.76 20.90
N CYS A 171 23.20 28.85 19.94
CA CYS A 171 22.31 27.71 20.05
C CYS A 171 20.81 28.02 20.23
N LEU A 172 20.40 29.27 20.19
CA LEU A 172 18.99 29.63 20.35
C LEU A 172 18.34 29.79 18.96
N LEU A 173 17.72 28.73 18.50
CA LEU A 173 16.75 28.81 17.40
C LEU A 173 15.45 29.37 17.96
N TYR A 174 15.33 30.68 18.01
CA TYR A 174 14.03 31.32 18.19
C TYR A 174 13.22 31.08 16.92
N THR A 175 12.14 30.36 17.04
CA THR A 175 11.09 30.47 16.05
C THR A 175 10.54 31.89 16.14
N SER A 176 10.97 32.77 15.25
CA SER A 176 10.26 34.01 15.01
C SER A 176 8.79 33.65 14.77
N PRO A 177 7.82 34.24 15.47
CA PRO A 177 6.42 33.95 15.21
C PRO A 177 6.17 34.13 13.72
N SER A 178 5.59 33.11 13.10
CA SER A 178 5.17 33.18 11.70
C SER A 178 4.25 34.40 11.55
N PRO A 179 4.23 35.11 10.44
CA PRO A 179 3.24 36.16 10.18
C PRO A 179 1.79 35.71 10.36
N ARG A 180 1.55 34.40 10.43
CA ARG A 180 0.24 33.79 10.75
C ARG A 180 -0.05 33.67 12.23
N ASP A 181 0.96 33.81 13.10
CA ASP A 181 0.85 33.69 14.56
C ASP A 181 0.77 35.07 15.25
N VAL A 182 0.74 36.15 14.45
CA VAL A 182 0.51 37.50 14.95
C VAL A 182 -1.00 37.76 14.92
N PRO A 183 -1.66 38.07 16.07
CA PRO A 183 -3.09 38.30 16.14
C PRO A 183 -3.56 39.52 15.32
#